data_073eb1ced153e923c0d26d20d4ac222e
#
_entry.id   073eb1ced153e923c0d26d20d4ac222e
#
_cell.length_a   1.000
_cell.length_b   1.000
_cell.length_c   1.000
_cell.angle_alpha   90.00
_cell.angle_beta   90.00
_cell.angle_gamma   90.00
#
_symmetry.space_group_name_H-M   'P 1'
#
loop_
_entity.id
_entity.type
_entity.pdbx_description
1 polymer ?
#
loop_
_entity_poly.entity_id
_entity_poly.type
_entity_poly.pdbx_seq_one_letter_code
_entity_poly.pdbx_strand_id
1 'polypeptide(L)'
;MPELSDLKVVDGLKLSDTARRVLRPGELVRGRDGLTRRLPRWFYQVPSWEVALETPLTAHFKLWEFIDIDFREHKMLRAEKQRYVPLAVTLLAGAMEAFRQEVNTYVHISANGGYRSPAHQLSRDASTHCWGAAVHLYRVGDDWLDNEANITRYAEVACRVFPAFRALPYGTGPGTTEDHLHLDLGYVTVVPHGKGDEAQDDHARPLQGAGAKGKQSGKKGE
;
A
#
# COMPACT_ATOMS: atom_id res chain seq x y z
N MET A 1 23.49 8.91 -9.68
CA MET A 1 22.67 8.36 -8.58
C MET A 1 21.54 7.58 -9.25
N PRO A 2 21.14 6.42 -8.73
CA PRO A 2 20.02 5.70 -9.28
C PRO A 2 18.75 6.56 -9.15
N GLU A 3 17.91 6.53 -10.17
CA GLU A 3 16.60 7.17 -10.16
C GLU A 3 15.50 6.12 -10.02
N LEU A 4 14.32 6.54 -9.58
CA LEU A 4 13.17 5.64 -9.48
C LEU A 4 12.82 5.00 -10.85
N SER A 5 12.99 5.75 -11.93
CA SER A 5 12.80 5.29 -13.33
C SER A 5 13.74 4.14 -13.73
N ASP A 6 14.87 3.97 -13.02
CA ASP A 6 15.82 2.88 -13.26
C ASP A 6 15.36 1.56 -12.66
N LEU A 7 14.39 1.60 -11.73
CA LEU A 7 13.85 0.40 -11.09
C LEU A 7 12.90 -0.34 -12.06
N LYS A 8 13.18 -1.61 -12.23
CA LYS A 8 12.31 -2.47 -13.04
C LYS A 8 10.94 -2.63 -12.37
N VAL A 9 9.87 -2.38 -13.12
CA VAL A 9 8.51 -2.75 -12.74
C VAL A 9 8.24 -4.19 -13.14
N VAL A 10 7.82 -5.01 -12.19
CA VAL A 10 7.59 -6.45 -12.38
C VAL A 10 6.17 -6.85 -12.03
N ASP A 11 5.65 -7.83 -12.78
CA ASP A 11 4.41 -8.51 -12.46
C ASP A 11 4.67 -9.55 -11.37
N GLY A 12 4.08 -9.36 -10.21
CA GLY A 12 4.21 -10.28 -9.07
C GLY A 12 3.80 -11.71 -9.39
N LEU A 13 2.86 -11.92 -10.33
CA LEU A 13 2.44 -13.25 -10.75
C LEU A 13 3.53 -14.01 -11.53
N LYS A 14 4.53 -13.31 -12.06
CA LYS A 14 5.66 -13.88 -12.81
C LYS A 14 6.92 -14.06 -11.94
N LEU A 15 6.86 -13.75 -10.66
CA LEU A 15 7.97 -13.97 -9.72
C LEU A 15 8.13 -15.46 -9.38
N SER A 16 9.24 -15.81 -8.72
CA SER A 16 9.47 -17.17 -8.22
C SER A 16 8.34 -17.62 -7.30
N ASP A 17 8.07 -18.92 -7.23
CA ASP A 17 7.05 -19.50 -6.34
C ASP A 17 7.22 -19.07 -4.90
N THR A 18 8.44 -18.94 -4.49
CA THR A 18 8.84 -18.50 -3.16
C THR A 18 8.45 -17.05 -2.91
N ALA A 19 8.79 -16.13 -3.82
CA ALA A 19 8.41 -14.73 -3.73
C ALA A 19 6.88 -14.57 -3.78
N ARG A 20 6.20 -15.30 -4.70
CA ARG A 20 4.73 -15.28 -4.80
C ARG A 20 4.04 -15.73 -3.51
N ARG A 21 4.57 -16.74 -2.82
CA ARG A 21 4.02 -17.25 -1.57
C ARG A 21 4.08 -16.23 -0.44
N VAL A 22 5.12 -15.39 -0.42
CA VAL A 22 5.33 -14.38 0.62
C VAL A 22 4.60 -13.07 0.29
N LEU A 23 4.67 -12.64 -0.97
CA LEU A 23 4.10 -11.37 -1.42
C LEU A 23 2.61 -11.49 -1.78
N ARG A 24 2.13 -12.69 -2.12
CA ARG A 24 0.72 -13.00 -2.45
C ARG A 24 0.12 -12.06 -3.50
N PRO A 25 0.80 -11.80 -4.64
CA PRO A 25 0.41 -10.78 -5.61
C PRO A 25 -0.98 -11.06 -6.20
N GLY A 26 -1.85 -10.03 -6.15
CA GLY A 26 -3.20 -10.11 -6.70
C GLY A 26 -4.19 -10.98 -5.90
N GLU A 27 -3.78 -11.54 -4.76
CA GLU A 27 -4.63 -12.40 -3.93
C GLU A 27 -5.69 -11.56 -3.19
N LEU A 28 -6.86 -12.15 -2.98
CA LEU A 28 -7.94 -11.53 -2.21
C LEU A 28 -7.75 -11.78 -0.73
N VAL A 29 -7.74 -10.72 0.06
CA VAL A 29 -7.62 -10.76 1.51
C VAL A 29 -8.80 -10.07 2.17
N ARG A 30 -9.27 -10.61 3.30
CA ARG A 30 -10.40 -10.05 4.03
C ARG A 30 -9.88 -9.12 5.14
N GLY A 31 -10.44 -7.90 5.19
CA GLY A 31 -10.18 -6.95 6.27
C GLY A 31 -11.05 -7.21 7.51
N ARG A 32 -10.72 -6.55 8.61
CA ARG A 32 -11.52 -6.59 9.86
C ARG A 32 -12.93 -6.05 9.67
N ASP A 33 -13.12 -5.14 8.74
CA ASP A 33 -14.42 -4.59 8.34
C ASP A 33 -15.26 -5.58 7.51
N GLY A 34 -14.75 -6.79 7.29
CA GLY A 34 -15.41 -7.83 6.52
C GLY A 34 -15.30 -7.67 5.01
N LEU A 35 -14.76 -6.56 4.51
CA LEU A 35 -14.59 -6.32 3.08
C LEU A 35 -13.38 -7.07 2.54
N THR A 36 -13.51 -7.54 1.31
CA THR A 36 -12.44 -8.23 0.59
C THR A 36 -11.70 -7.24 -0.30
N ARG A 37 -10.37 -7.30 -0.29
CA ARG A 37 -9.49 -6.41 -1.04
C ARG A 37 -8.43 -7.22 -1.77
N ARG A 38 -8.04 -6.73 -2.95
CA ARG A 38 -7.00 -7.39 -3.75
C ARG A 38 -5.64 -6.80 -3.41
N LEU A 39 -4.69 -7.65 -3.02
CA LEU A 39 -3.30 -7.28 -2.81
C LEU A 39 -2.66 -6.75 -4.11
N PRO A 40 -1.63 -5.89 -4.03
CA PRO A 40 -0.92 -5.39 -5.20
C PRO A 40 -0.38 -6.52 -6.07
N ARG A 41 -0.46 -6.34 -7.38
CA ARG A 41 0.14 -7.24 -8.37
C ARG A 41 1.47 -6.72 -8.89
N TRP A 42 1.64 -5.40 -8.96
CA TRP A 42 2.77 -4.74 -9.58
C TRP A 42 3.73 -4.18 -8.54
N PHE A 43 5.02 -4.41 -8.75
CA PHE A 43 6.06 -4.05 -7.80
C PHE A 43 7.25 -3.40 -8.51
N TYR A 44 7.89 -2.43 -7.84
CA TYR A 44 9.28 -2.10 -8.13
C TYR A 44 10.16 -3.23 -7.60
N GLN A 45 11.08 -3.68 -8.46
CA GLN A 45 12.16 -4.59 -8.10
C GLN A 45 13.36 -3.77 -7.67
N VAL A 46 13.67 -3.78 -6.38
CA VAL A 46 14.80 -3.06 -5.79
C VAL A 46 15.98 -4.04 -5.70
N PRO A 47 17.05 -3.84 -6.47
CA PRO A 47 18.11 -4.85 -6.61
C PRO A 47 18.89 -5.10 -5.33
N SER A 48 19.10 -4.07 -4.50
CA SER A 48 19.84 -4.17 -3.25
C SER A 48 19.47 -3.04 -2.29
N TRP A 49 19.94 -3.17 -1.04
CA TRP A 49 19.77 -2.13 -0.02
C TRP A 49 20.51 -0.84 -0.37
N GLU A 50 21.69 -0.93 -0.97
CA GLU A 50 22.48 0.21 -1.43
C GLU A 50 21.70 1.02 -2.46
N VAL A 51 21.02 0.35 -3.39
CA VAL A 51 20.13 1.03 -4.36
C VAL A 51 18.98 1.74 -3.62
N ALA A 52 18.37 1.11 -2.63
CA ALA A 52 17.30 1.74 -1.86
C ALA A 52 17.78 2.99 -1.10
N LEU A 53 18.97 2.96 -0.52
CA LEU A 53 19.58 4.08 0.20
C LEU A 53 19.84 5.29 -0.71
N GLU A 54 20.10 5.06 -2.00
CA GLU A 54 20.45 6.11 -2.95
C GLU A 54 19.27 6.57 -3.82
N THR A 55 18.18 5.78 -3.93
CA THR A 55 17.04 6.11 -4.79
C THR A 55 16.12 7.14 -4.12
N PRO A 56 16.05 8.39 -4.63
CA PRO A 56 15.08 9.37 -4.14
C PRO A 56 13.68 9.01 -4.63
N LEU A 57 12.68 9.13 -3.75
CA LEU A 57 11.27 9.11 -4.11
C LEU A 57 10.72 10.53 -4.27
N THR A 58 11.24 11.46 -3.48
CA THR A 58 10.89 12.88 -3.48
C THR A 58 12.13 13.72 -3.11
N ALA A 59 11.97 15.02 -2.95
CA ALA A 59 13.08 15.92 -2.57
C ALA A 59 13.69 15.57 -1.19
N HIS A 60 12.88 15.03 -0.26
CA HIS A 60 13.32 14.80 1.12
C HIS A 60 13.23 13.33 1.56
N PHE A 61 12.64 12.46 0.76
CA PHE A 61 12.49 11.05 1.11
C PHE A 61 13.18 10.14 0.10
N LYS A 62 13.86 9.13 0.63
CA LYS A 62 14.47 8.04 -0.15
C LYS A 62 13.69 6.74 0.03
N LEU A 63 13.84 5.83 -0.92
CA LEU A 63 13.09 4.57 -0.96
C LEU A 63 13.29 3.70 0.29
N TRP A 64 14.52 3.66 0.84
CA TRP A 64 14.83 2.85 2.01
C TRP A 64 13.95 3.17 3.22
N GLU A 65 13.57 4.43 3.40
CA GLU A 65 12.73 4.87 4.54
C GLU A 65 11.36 4.21 4.54
N PHE A 66 10.85 3.86 3.35
CA PHE A 66 9.55 3.21 3.17
C PHE A 66 9.61 1.68 3.14
N ILE A 67 10.81 1.08 3.11
CA ILE A 67 10.99 -0.38 3.01
C ILE A 67 11.89 -0.95 4.09
N ASP A 68 12.25 -0.15 5.08
CA ASP A 68 13.04 -0.62 6.22
C ASP A 68 12.24 -1.59 7.08
N ILE A 69 12.79 -2.77 7.31
CA ILE A 69 12.17 -3.90 8.00
C ILE A 69 13.13 -4.53 9.00
N ASP A 70 12.57 -5.17 10.02
CA ASP A 70 13.34 -5.87 11.05
C ASP A 70 13.14 -7.41 10.98
N PHE A 71 13.48 -8.09 12.10
CA PHE A 71 13.37 -9.55 12.22
C PHE A 71 11.92 -10.07 12.09
N ARG A 72 10.91 -9.24 12.18
CA ARG A 72 9.49 -9.61 12.05
C ARG A 72 9.07 -9.84 10.60
N GLU A 73 9.86 -9.38 9.64
CA GLU A 73 9.64 -9.72 8.24
C GLU A 73 10.01 -11.18 7.96
N HIS A 74 9.34 -11.78 6.99
CA HIS A 74 9.58 -13.17 6.62
C HIS A 74 11.04 -13.44 6.29
N LYS A 75 11.63 -14.51 6.89
CA LYS A 75 13.06 -14.82 6.81
C LYS A 75 13.63 -14.83 5.38
N MET A 76 12.84 -15.23 4.40
CA MET A 76 13.28 -15.26 3.00
C MET A 76 13.48 -13.86 2.44
N LEU A 77 12.56 -12.93 2.69
CA LEU A 77 12.72 -11.54 2.24
C LEU A 77 13.90 -10.86 2.93
N ARG A 78 14.19 -11.23 4.19
CA ARG A 78 15.37 -10.72 4.91
C ARG A 78 16.69 -11.27 4.38
N ALA A 79 16.70 -12.52 3.93
CA ALA A 79 17.90 -13.18 3.41
C ALA A 79 18.26 -12.74 1.99
N GLU A 80 17.29 -12.30 1.20
CA GLU A 80 17.51 -11.86 -0.17
C GLU A 80 18.03 -10.42 -0.20
N LYS A 81 19.00 -10.14 -1.09
CA LYS A 81 19.47 -8.76 -1.35
C LYS A 81 18.39 -7.91 -2.03
N GLN A 82 17.61 -8.56 -2.88
CA GLN A 82 16.56 -7.94 -3.67
C GLN A 82 15.27 -7.75 -2.86
N ARG A 83 14.61 -6.63 -3.06
CA ARG A 83 13.31 -6.31 -2.45
C ARG A 83 12.26 -6.07 -3.54
N TYR A 84 11.01 -6.21 -3.15
CA TYR A 84 9.85 -5.88 -3.96
C TYR A 84 8.95 -4.94 -3.18
N VAL A 85 8.61 -3.80 -3.75
CA VAL A 85 7.74 -2.81 -3.11
C VAL A 85 6.59 -2.44 -4.05
N PRO A 86 5.33 -2.39 -3.56
CA PRO A 86 4.19 -1.98 -4.39
C PRO A 86 4.38 -0.58 -4.97
N LEU A 87 3.90 -0.36 -6.20
CA LEU A 87 4.05 0.92 -6.90
C LEU A 87 3.42 2.10 -6.14
N ALA A 88 2.42 1.85 -5.30
CA ALA A 88 1.76 2.89 -4.51
C ALA A 88 2.69 3.62 -3.52
N VAL A 89 3.89 3.08 -3.25
CA VAL A 89 4.90 3.75 -2.42
C VAL A 89 5.25 5.15 -2.94
N THR A 90 5.17 5.38 -4.24
CA THR A 90 5.44 6.69 -4.84
C THR A 90 4.34 7.71 -4.55
N LEU A 91 3.09 7.26 -4.52
CA LEU A 91 1.95 8.12 -4.13
C LEU A 91 2.05 8.49 -2.65
N LEU A 92 2.37 7.50 -1.81
CA LEU A 92 2.59 7.72 -0.39
C LEU A 92 3.74 8.69 -0.14
N ALA A 93 4.88 8.52 -0.82
CA ALA A 93 6.02 9.42 -0.71
C ALA A 93 5.68 10.86 -1.13
N GLY A 94 4.90 11.05 -2.21
CA GLY A 94 4.41 12.36 -2.64
C GLY A 94 3.50 13.02 -1.59
N ALA A 95 2.60 12.27 -0.98
CA ALA A 95 1.76 12.75 0.11
C ALA A 95 2.58 13.11 1.36
N MET A 96 3.58 12.29 1.69
CA MET A 96 4.52 12.55 2.79
C MET A 96 5.39 13.77 2.51
N GLU A 97 5.78 14.02 1.27
CA GLU A 97 6.51 15.22 0.88
C GLU A 97 5.69 16.50 1.12
N ALA A 98 4.40 16.49 0.79
CA ALA A 98 3.50 17.61 1.08
C ALA A 98 3.41 17.86 2.60
N PHE A 99 3.27 16.80 3.39
CA PHE A 99 3.30 16.89 4.86
C PHE A 99 4.65 17.44 5.37
N ARG A 100 5.78 16.93 4.84
CA ARG A 100 7.13 17.37 5.20
C ARG A 100 7.34 18.86 4.90
N GLN A 101 6.84 19.35 3.77
CA GLN A 101 6.92 20.76 3.40
C GLN A 101 6.12 21.64 4.36
N GLU A 102 4.91 21.22 4.75
CA GLU A 102 4.07 21.97 5.68
C GLU A 102 4.70 22.09 7.07
N VAL A 103 5.22 20.98 7.61
CA VAL A 103 5.87 21.01 8.95
C VAL A 103 7.26 21.65 8.91
N ASN A 104 7.84 21.79 7.73
CA ASN A 104 9.14 22.41 7.46
C ASN A 104 10.28 21.92 8.37
N THR A 105 10.27 20.62 8.69
CA THR A 105 11.29 19.96 9.53
C THR A 105 11.41 18.49 9.14
N TYR A 106 12.40 17.77 9.70
CA TYR A 106 12.60 16.36 9.46
C TYR A 106 11.39 15.54 9.92
N VAL A 107 10.98 14.56 9.10
CA VAL A 107 9.93 13.58 9.40
C VAL A 107 10.57 12.20 9.39
N HIS A 108 10.43 11.46 10.48
CA HIS A 108 11.11 10.19 10.66
C HIS A 108 10.12 9.04 10.63
N ILE A 109 10.32 8.15 9.65
CA ILE A 109 9.57 6.90 9.51
C ILE A 109 10.28 5.82 10.34
N SER A 110 9.52 5.04 11.12
CA SER A 110 10.09 3.95 11.92
C SER A 110 10.42 2.72 11.07
N ALA A 111 11.36 1.91 11.53
CA ALA A 111 11.56 0.57 10.98
C ALA A 111 10.23 -0.22 11.03
N ASN A 112 9.89 -0.96 9.96
CA ASN A 112 8.56 -1.54 9.69
C ASN A 112 7.43 -0.50 9.63
N GLY A 113 7.74 0.77 9.60
CA GLY A 113 6.76 1.85 9.49
C GLY A 113 6.22 2.03 8.08
N GLY A 114 6.94 1.60 7.04
CA GLY A 114 6.51 1.66 5.65
C GLY A 114 5.90 0.36 5.15
N TYR A 115 6.31 -0.09 3.96
CA TYR A 115 5.83 -1.33 3.36
C TYR A 115 6.22 -2.56 4.19
N ARG A 116 5.26 -3.47 4.36
CA ARG A 116 5.42 -4.80 4.97
C ARG A 116 4.83 -5.84 4.04
N SER A 117 5.50 -6.97 3.88
CA SER A 117 4.89 -8.05 3.10
C SER A 117 3.63 -8.59 3.78
N PRO A 118 2.71 -9.24 3.04
CA PRO A 118 1.59 -9.97 3.66
C PRO A 118 2.02 -11.07 4.63
N ALA A 119 3.26 -11.55 4.54
CA ALA A 119 3.84 -12.54 5.45
C ALA A 119 4.56 -11.93 6.66
N HIS A 120 4.63 -10.62 6.78
CA HIS A 120 5.18 -9.94 7.93
C HIS A 120 4.32 -10.18 9.18
N GLN A 121 4.93 -10.40 10.34
CA GLN A 121 4.21 -10.73 11.59
C GLN A 121 3.17 -9.67 12.01
N LEU A 122 3.38 -8.40 11.65
CA LEU A 122 2.44 -7.31 11.92
C LEU A 122 1.41 -7.09 10.80
N SER A 123 1.51 -7.82 9.68
CA SER A 123 0.57 -7.70 8.55
C SER A 123 -0.63 -8.62 8.76
N ARG A 124 -1.62 -8.14 9.52
CA ARG A 124 -2.87 -8.88 9.76
C ARG A 124 -4.04 -8.17 9.07
N ASP A 125 -5.06 -8.92 8.73
CA ASP A 125 -6.38 -8.41 8.37
C ASP A 125 -6.37 -7.31 7.29
N ALA A 126 -5.71 -7.54 6.16
CA ALA A 126 -5.58 -6.56 5.08
C ALA A 126 -4.96 -5.21 5.56
N SER A 127 -3.82 -5.27 6.23
CA SER A 127 -3.09 -4.06 6.65
C SER A 127 -2.70 -3.20 5.44
N THR A 128 -2.97 -1.89 5.48
CA THR A 128 -2.63 -0.91 4.42
C THR A 128 -1.13 -0.84 4.12
N HIS A 129 -0.28 -1.24 5.05
CA HIS A 129 1.15 -1.41 4.83
C HIS A 129 1.49 -2.42 3.72
N CYS A 130 0.64 -3.45 3.50
CA CYS A 130 0.84 -4.42 2.42
C CYS A 130 0.62 -3.82 1.02
N TRP A 131 -0.02 -2.67 0.92
CA TRP A 131 -0.19 -1.92 -0.33
C TRP A 131 0.95 -0.93 -0.59
N GLY A 132 1.89 -0.75 0.36
CA GLY A 132 2.90 0.32 0.30
C GLY A 132 2.25 1.70 0.43
N ALA A 133 1.11 1.77 1.11
CA ALA A 133 0.26 2.94 1.20
C ALA A 133 0.09 3.46 2.64
N ALA A 134 0.93 3.02 3.56
CA ALA A 134 0.90 3.45 4.97
C ALA A 134 2.29 3.70 5.53
N VAL A 135 2.36 4.62 6.49
CA VAL A 135 3.58 4.92 7.26
C VAL A 135 3.29 5.01 8.75
N HIS A 136 4.29 4.68 9.55
CA HIS A 136 4.38 5.01 10.96
C HIS A 136 5.48 6.04 11.16
N LEU A 137 5.11 7.18 11.72
CA LEU A 137 6.04 8.25 12.07
C LEU A 137 6.28 8.20 13.58
N TYR A 138 7.53 8.19 14.00
CA TYR A 138 7.86 8.22 15.41
C TYR A 138 8.32 9.59 15.91
N ARG A 139 8.72 10.50 14.98
CA ARG A 139 9.20 11.84 15.32
C ARG A 139 9.00 12.83 14.16
N VAL A 140 8.68 14.08 14.50
CA VAL A 140 8.64 15.22 13.59
C VAL A 140 9.48 16.34 14.19
N GLY A 141 10.62 16.68 13.57
CA GLY A 141 11.62 17.57 14.17
C GLY A 141 12.08 17.03 15.52
N ASP A 142 11.88 17.80 16.57
CA ASP A 142 12.21 17.41 17.95
C ASP A 142 11.03 16.79 18.71
N ASP A 143 9.82 16.79 18.12
CA ASP A 143 8.61 16.27 18.74
C ASP A 143 8.51 14.74 18.56
N TRP A 144 8.56 14.00 19.65
CA TRP A 144 8.27 12.57 19.68
C TRP A 144 6.77 12.33 19.56
N LEU A 145 6.38 11.32 18.77
CA LEU A 145 4.98 10.95 18.52
C LEU A 145 4.57 9.78 19.44
N ASP A 146 4.75 9.98 20.73
CA ASP A 146 4.50 9.03 21.81
C ASP A 146 3.48 9.56 22.83
N ASN A 147 2.75 10.61 22.48
CA ASN A 147 1.75 11.25 23.33
C ASN A 147 0.58 11.79 22.49
N GLU A 148 -0.57 11.96 23.15
CA GLU A 148 -1.82 12.41 22.53
C GLU A 148 -1.69 13.77 21.82
N ALA A 149 -1.05 14.73 22.47
CA ALA A 149 -0.96 16.10 21.96
C ALA A 149 -0.22 16.14 20.61
N ASN A 150 0.95 15.49 20.53
CA ASN A 150 1.75 15.48 19.31
C ASN A 150 1.10 14.62 18.22
N ILE A 151 0.59 13.43 18.55
CA ILE A 151 -0.08 12.55 17.57
C ILE A 151 -1.29 13.25 16.97
N THR A 152 -2.17 13.84 17.80
CA THR A 152 -3.37 14.56 17.33
C THR A 152 -3.00 15.76 16.48
N ARG A 153 -2.08 16.61 16.95
CA ARG A 153 -1.61 17.80 16.22
C ARG A 153 -1.11 17.45 14.82
N TYR A 154 -0.21 16.47 14.70
CA TYR A 154 0.37 16.11 13.40
C TYR A 154 -0.57 15.31 12.53
N ALA A 155 -1.52 14.56 13.09
CA ALA A 155 -2.61 13.94 12.34
C ALA A 155 -3.50 15.00 11.67
N GLU A 156 -3.87 16.05 12.39
CA GLU A 156 -4.66 17.17 11.84
C GLU A 156 -3.91 17.89 10.72
N VAL A 157 -2.61 18.16 10.92
CA VAL A 157 -1.76 18.78 9.88
C VAL A 157 -1.72 17.89 8.64
N ALA A 158 -1.44 16.61 8.79
CA ALA A 158 -1.34 15.67 7.66
C ALA A 158 -2.66 15.58 6.87
N CYS A 159 -3.78 15.42 7.55
CA CYS A 159 -5.10 15.32 6.91
C CYS A 159 -5.56 16.65 6.29
N ARG A 160 -5.13 17.79 6.81
CA ARG A 160 -5.40 19.11 6.21
C ARG A 160 -4.61 19.30 4.92
N VAL A 161 -3.33 18.95 4.91
CA VAL A 161 -2.44 19.12 3.74
C VAL A 161 -2.75 18.12 2.65
N PHE A 162 -3.06 16.90 3.04
CA PHE A 162 -3.41 15.84 2.11
C PHE A 162 -4.69 15.13 2.56
N PRO A 163 -5.89 15.61 2.13
CA PRO A 163 -7.17 15.12 2.62
C PRO A 163 -7.48 13.63 2.37
N ALA A 164 -6.69 12.97 1.50
CA ALA A 164 -6.78 11.53 1.30
C ALA A 164 -6.07 10.71 2.39
N PHE A 165 -5.31 11.33 3.27
CA PHE A 165 -4.75 10.63 4.43
C PHE A 165 -5.86 10.28 5.43
N ARG A 166 -5.75 9.07 5.93
CA ARG A 166 -6.39 8.61 7.15
C ARG A 166 -5.32 8.51 8.23
N ALA A 167 -5.57 9.14 9.37
CA ALA A 167 -4.76 8.99 10.58
C ALA A 167 -5.49 8.08 11.58
N LEU A 168 -4.77 7.25 12.32
CA LEU A 168 -5.33 6.58 13.49
C LEU A 168 -5.32 7.55 14.68
N PRO A 169 -6.40 7.58 15.50
CA PRO A 169 -6.43 8.40 16.70
C PRO A 169 -5.49 7.85 17.78
N TYR A 170 -5.08 8.71 18.70
CA TYR A 170 -4.35 8.28 19.90
C TYR A 170 -5.19 7.36 20.78
N GLY A 171 -4.55 6.34 21.36
CA GLY A 171 -5.17 5.42 22.29
C GLY A 171 -4.55 4.02 22.27
N THR A 172 -5.01 3.17 23.21
CA THR A 172 -4.50 1.80 23.41
C THR A 172 -5.40 0.69 22.82
N GLY A 173 -6.52 1.09 22.22
CA GLY A 173 -7.51 0.14 21.68
C GLY A 173 -7.27 -0.27 20.24
N PRO A 174 -8.06 -1.21 19.72
CA PRO A 174 -8.01 -1.58 18.29
C PRO A 174 -8.32 -0.38 17.39
N GLY A 175 -7.45 -0.11 16.42
CA GLY A 175 -7.61 1.02 15.49
C GLY A 175 -7.13 2.36 16.03
N THR A 176 -6.32 2.34 17.09
CA THR A 176 -5.64 3.49 17.68
C THR A 176 -4.13 3.27 17.70
N THR A 177 -3.38 4.28 18.11
CA THR A 177 -1.91 4.25 18.27
C THR A 177 -1.50 5.10 19.45
N GLU A 178 -0.45 4.72 20.18
CA GLU A 178 0.03 5.44 21.38
C GLU A 178 1.52 5.79 21.31
N ASP A 179 2.30 5.17 20.43
CA ASP A 179 3.75 5.30 20.35
C ASP A 179 4.26 5.76 18.96
N HIS A 180 3.34 6.09 18.05
CA HIS A 180 3.65 6.60 16.71
C HIS A 180 2.41 7.22 16.06
N LEU A 181 2.59 8.07 15.06
CA LEU A 181 1.50 8.51 14.18
C LEU A 181 1.39 7.57 12.99
N HIS A 182 0.23 6.91 12.85
CA HIS A 182 -0.10 6.14 11.65
C HIS A 182 -0.83 7.01 10.64
N LEU A 183 -0.30 7.06 9.41
CA LEU A 183 -0.96 7.68 8.25
C LEU A 183 -1.10 6.66 7.13
N ASP A 184 -2.26 6.61 6.46
CA ASP A 184 -2.44 5.75 5.30
C ASP A 184 -3.32 6.39 4.20
N LEU A 185 -3.12 5.93 2.97
CA LEU A 185 -3.92 6.25 1.78
C LEU A 185 -4.98 5.16 1.48
N GLY A 186 -5.22 4.26 2.44
CA GLY A 186 -6.10 3.12 2.26
C GLY A 186 -5.48 2.03 1.39
N TYR A 187 -6.29 1.42 0.55
CA TYR A 187 -5.92 0.25 -0.25
C TYR A 187 -5.63 0.62 -1.71
N VAL A 188 -4.92 1.71 -1.91
CA VAL A 188 -4.60 2.22 -3.24
C VAL A 188 -3.69 1.26 -4.00
N THR A 189 -4.02 1.00 -5.26
CA THR A 189 -3.23 0.16 -6.15
C THR A 189 -2.87 0.95 -7.39
N VAL A 190 -1.59 0.93 -7.77
CA VAL A 190 -1.09 1.53 -9.00
C VAL A 190 -0.84 0.43 -10.02
N VAL A 191 -1.42 0.59 -11.21
CA VAL A 191 -1.24 -0.32 -12.34
C VAL A 191 -0.41 0.41 -13.40
N PRO A 192 0.67 -0.20 -13.92
CA PRO A 192 1.47 0.42 -14.97
C PRO A 192 0.64 0.66 -16.24
N HIS A 193 0.89 1.77 -16.93
CA HIS A 193 0.24 2.06 -18.21
C HIS A 193 0.38 0.91 -19.21
N GLY A 194 -0.70 0.56 -19.90
CA GLY A 194 -0.73 -0.56 -20.87
C GLY A 194 -0.74 -1.96 -20.23
N LYS A 195 -0.89 -2.06 -18.90
CA LYS A 195 -0.98 -3.34 -18.17
C LYS A 195 -2.33 -3.54 -17.45
N GLY A 196 -3.22 -2.55 -17.53
CA GLY A 196 -4.54 -2.58 -16.89
C GLY A 196 -5.61 -3.34 -17.68
N ASP A 197 -5.44 -3.41 -18.99
CA ASP A 197 -6.49 -3.91 -19.91
C ASP A 197 -6.74 -5.42 -19.75
N GLU A 198 -5.73 -6.20 -19.32
CA GLU A 198 -5.90 -7.65 -19.07
C GLU A 198 -6.75 -7.97 -17.84
N ALA A 199 -6.95 -7.00 -16.93
CA ALA A 199 -7.71 -7.20 -15.69
C ALA A 199 -9.18 -6.74 -15.78
N GLN A 200 -9.55 -5.98 -16.83
CA GLN A 200 -10.91 -5.46 -17.01
C GLN A 200 -11.84 -6.43 -17.74
N ASP A 201 -11.30 -7.38 -18.51
CA ASP A 201 -12.12 -8.32 -19.32
C ASP A 201 -12.93 -9.33 -18.48
N ASP A 202 -12.58 -9.58 -17.23
CA ASP A 202 -13.32 -10.51 -16.36
C ASP A 202 -14.63 -9.93 -15.79
N HIS A 203 -14.86 -8.60 -15.88
CA HIS A 203 -16.08 -7.95 -15.40
C HIS A 203 -16.99 -7.40 -16.50
N ALA A 204 -16.56 -7.45 -17.75
CA ALA A 204 -17.31 -6.93 -18.90
C ALA A 204 -18.07 -8.00 -19.69
N ARG A 205 -18.52 -9.10 -19.06
CA ARG A 205 -19.56 -9.94 -19.67
C ARG A 205 -20.92 -9.22 -19.50
N PRO A 206 -21.52 -8.72 -20.58
CA PRO A 206 -22.90 -8.27 -20.52
C PRO A 206 -23.77 -9.45 -20.07
N LEU A 207 -24.58 -9.25 -19.06
CA LEU A 207 -25.66 -10.19 -18.74
C LEU A 207 -26.49 -10.35 -20.00
N GLN A 208 -26.29 -11.43 -20.74
CA GLN A 208 -27.16 -11.77 -21.86
C GLN A 208 -28.55 -11.97 -21.29
N GLY A 209 -29.44 -11.04 -21.70
CA GLY A 209 -30.82 -10.98 -21.28
C GLY A 209 -31.51 -12.31 -21.49
N ALA A 210 -32.17 -12.79 -20.46
CA ALA A 210 -33.12 -13.89 -20.54
C ALA A 210 -34.19 -13.55 -21.58
N GLY A 211 -34.08 -14.19 -22.75
CA GLY A 211 -35.06 -14.02 -23.81
C GLY A 211 -36.45 -14.44 -23.35
N ALA A 212 -37.35 -13.47 -23.33
CA ALA A 212 -38.76 -13.70 -23.14
C ALA A 212 -39.29 -14.56 -24.29
N LYS A 213 -39.55 -15.85 -24.02
CA LYS A 213 -40.33 -16.72 -24.93
C LYS A 213 -41.78 -16.24 -24.88
N GLY A 214 -42.17 -15.47 -25.90
CA GLY A 214 -43.60 -15.17 -26.17
C GLY A 214 -44.34 -16.42 -26.54
N LYS A 215 -45.32 -16.83 -25.74
CA LYS A 215 -46.34 -17.83 -26.10
C LYS A 215 -47.31 -17.16 -27.05
N GLN A 216 -47.28 -17.54 -28.34
CA GLN A 216 -48.38 -17.36 -29.24
C GLN A 216 -49.44 -18.45 -28.98
N SER A 217 -50.57 -18.04 -28.45
CA SER A 217 -51.77 -18.86 -28.40
C SER A 217 -52.53 -18.71 -29.73
N GLY A 218 -52.46 -19.71 -30.57
CA GLY A 218 -53.30 -19.82 -31.74
C GLY A 218 -54.76 -20.14 -31.33
N LYS A 219 -55.70 -19.25 -31.62
CA LYS A 219 -57.12 -19.56 -31.71
C LYS A 219 -57.38 -20.22 -33.06
N LYS A 220 -57.89 -21.45 -33.06
CA LYS A 220 -58.70 -21.99 -34.17
C LYS A 220 -60.16 -21.92 -33.76
N GLY A 221 -60.93 -21.36 -34.70
CA GLY A 221 -62.37 -21.35 -34.59
C GLY A 221 -62.97 -22.65 -35.10
N GLU A 222 -64.06 -22.96 -34.55
CA GLU A 222 -65.36 -23.33 -35.09
C GLU A 222 -66.33 -23.36 -33.92
#